data_896d74be5cbeacc72bcfda66279fa031
#
_entry.id   896d74be5cbeacc72bcfda66279fa031
#
_cell.length_a   1.000
_cell.length_b   1.000
_cell.length_c   1.000
_cell.angle_alpha   90.00
_cell.angle_beta   90.00
_cell.angle_gamma   90.00
#
_symmetry.space_group_name_H-M   'P 1'
#
loop_
_entity.id
_entity.type
_entity.pdbx_description
1 polymer ?
#
loop_
_entity_poly.entity_id
_entity_poly.type
_entity_poly.pdbx_seq_one_letter_code
_entity_poly.pdbx_strand_id
1 'polypeptide(L)'
;VRTTYLSLNHHYDTPETAELLDSVTSVGTLNEELHDAVVMAARQIELCAEQARSLARSLTGLRKRAEQLQNRIDPTDITDSQRAESEAIRGALHTALTDYRATETHAARTITDLLAGHSGTAILERAAARSGAERAVALMRQDDLTESELAELDRLLATYAENDDFAGYLLDTLGVAELARQSARFETVDYLSTAPCSPGDRRPAHSLTVGLANVFATATRTPDHLKDAPPESDEFRAWLRTPEGRDWQRRTDAARAFAAGPEDQSMLVDLRQYGPLLDLMDPASAPYSPQFLDDLVADMTDGPAGSSYEGVRFDPERRDVDRLLGISSRNPDAAAMIVDPDRNSRAKDWIEQVAQRDLLTSGMGEPDPQLTKGLNQLLGAAATGLVEGTDPTTHAAPPSAKNAQIAQIIIDQAATDEGFPPPLAQALGNTTALYLGNFNDTLNGGVVPVFEHGLDLDHSKAVDVLEENGKYEESFDIVRQGQIAYAGATFTYLLSDEVEFEEATPADAANLAARAGGEVIGVLTSTRADAVFAEETEGLNNGYKRLSQHFLTSVTDTTVGRVPAFGTAAGNEMIRANESM
;
A
#
# COMPACT_ATOMS: atom_id res chain seq x y z
N VAL A 1 10.87 -39.93 24.73
CA VAL A 1 10.49 -39.87 23.27
C VAL A 1 11.74 -39.44 22.48
N ARG A 2 12.34 -38.26 22.73
CA ARG A 2 13.55 -37.75 22.02
C ARG A 2 14.73 -38.74 22.00
N THR A 3 15.05 -39.34 23.15
CA THR A 3 16.13 -40.33 23.29
C THR A 3 15.86 -41.59 22.49
N THR A 4 14.60 -42.02 22.39
CA THR A 4 14.21 -43.22 21.65
C THR A 4 14.30 -42.99 20.13
N TYR A 5 13.92 -41.80 19.64
CA TYR A 5 14.04 -41.41 18.24
C TYR A 5 15.49 -41.21 17.81
N LEU A 6 16.33 -40.56 18.65
CA LEU A 6 17.75 -40.39 18.34
C LEU A 6 18.50 -41.72 18.27
N SER A 7 17.98 -42.79 18.93
CA SER A 7 18.55 -44.14 18.80
C SER A 7 18.24 -44.84 17.48
N LEU A 8 17.25 -44.36 16.71
CA LEU A 8 16.95 -44.89 15.38
C LEU A 8 18.08 -44.66 14.38
N ASN A 9 18.87 -43.61 14.57
CA ASN A 9 20.02 -43.27 13.72
C ASN A 9 21.10 -44.39 13.72
N HIS A 10 21.11 -45.24 14.74
CA HIS A 10 22.02 -46.39 14.80
C HIS A 10 21.51 -47.65 14.08
N HIS A 11 20.26 -47.63 13.60
CA HIS A 11 19.62 -48.79 13.03
C HIS A 11 19.16 -48.60 11.55
N TYR A 12 19.10 -47.35 11.09
CA TYR A 12 18.65 -47.02 9.73
C TYR A 12 19.54 -45.90 9.17
N ASP A 13 20.26 -46.22 8.09
CA ASP A 13 21.12 -45.29 7.37
C ASP A 13 20.54 -45.01 5.99
N THR A 14 19.40 -44.28 5.96
CA THR A 14 18.74 -43.87 4.71
C THR A 14 18.52 -42.34 4.75
N PRO A 15 18.43 -41.67 3.58
CA PRO A 15 18.14 -40.23 3.51
C PRO A 15 16.88 -39.82 4.26
N GLU A 16 15.85 -40.67 4.23
CA GLU A 16 14.57 -40.42 4.91
C GLU A 16 14.71 -40.45 6.43
N THR A 17 15.71 -41.18 6.95
CA THR A 17 16.01 -41.23 8.40
C THR A 17 16.58 -39.87 8.87
N ALA A 18 17.40 -39.23 8.05
CA ALA A 18 17.93 -37.88 8.34
C ALA A 18 16.80 -36.83 8.37
N GLU A 19 15.89 -36.88 7.41
CA GLU A 19 14.70 -36.00 7.38
C GLU A 19 13.78 -36.23 8.58
N LEU A 20 13.58 -37.49 8.98
CA LEU A 20 12.76 -37.82 10.15
C LEU A 20 13.40 -37.34 11.45
N LEU A 21 14.71 -37.46 11.60
CA LEU A 21 15.46 -37.00 12.78
C LEU A 21 15.49 -35.49 12.88
N ASP A 22 15.61 -34.79 11.76
CA ASP A 22 15.49 -33.31 11.69
C ASP A 22 14.09 -32.87 12.11
N SER A 23 13.06 -33.55 11.62
CA SER A 23 11.66 -33.29 12.01
C SER A 23 11.44 -33.48 13.51
N VAL A 24 12.00 -34.54 14.10
CA VAL A 24 11.88 -34.81 15.55
C VAL A 24 12.67 -33.80 16.39
N THR A 25 13.81 -33.32 15.90
CA THR A 25 14.58 -32.25 16.55
C THR A 25 13.78 -30.95 16.53
N SER A 26 13.18 -30.62 15.39
CA SER A 26 12.29 -29.46 15.22
C SER A 26 11.06 -29.53 16.14
N VAL A 27 10.42 -30.71 16.27
CA VAL A 27 9.31 -30.92 17.23
C VAL A 27 9.78 -30.71 18.68
N GLY A 28 11.03 -31.08 19.01
CA GLY A 28 11.61 -30.83 20.33
C GLY A 28 11.75 -29.33 20.63
N THR A 29 12.25 -28.56 19.68
CA THR A 29 12.37 -27.11 19.77
C THR A 29 11.00 -26.44 19.90
N LEU A 30 10.02 -26.85 19.10
CA LEU A 30 8.65 -26.35 19.17
C LEU A 30 7.95 -26.65 20.50
N ASN A 31 8.24 -27.79 21.13
CA ASN A 31 7.71 -28.06 22.45
C ASN A 31 8.33 -27.14 23.54
N GLU A 32 9.59 -26.72 23.37
CA GLU A 32 10.22 -25.71 24.19
C GLU A 32 9.59 -24.33 23.93
N GLU A 33 9.36 -23.95 22.67
CA GLU A 33 8.68 -22.71 22.27
C GLU A 33 7.22 -22.65 22.79
N LEU A 34 6.47 -23.75 22.72
CA LEU A 34 5.12 -23.84 23.31
C LEU A 34 5.17 -23.65 24.83
N HIS A 35 6.15 -24.26 25.50
CA HIS A 35 6.37 -24.06 26.92
C HIS A 35 6.63 -22.59 27.25
N ASP A 36 7.52 -21.95 26.48
CA ASP A 36 7.86 -20.54 26.65
C ASP A 36 6.66 -19.62 26.35
N ALA A 37 5.86 -19.94 25.33
CA ALA A 37 4.63 -19.21 25.03
C ALA A 37 3.60 -19.29 26.16
N VAL A 38 3.42 -20.48 26.74
CA VAL A 38 2.54 -20.66 27.92
C VAL A 38 3.05 -19.87 29.13
N VAL A 39 4.37 -19.87 29.36
CA VAL A 39 5.01 -19.09 30.43
C VAL A 39 4.83 -17.59 30.19
N MET A 40 4.98 -17.14 28.94
CA MET A 40 4.75 -15.73 28.55
C MET A 40 3.28 -15.33 28.70
N ALA A 41 2.35 -16.17 28.29
CA ALA A 41 0.91 -15.94 28.49
C ALA A 41 0.57 -15.82 29.98
N ALA A 42 1.12 -16.68 30.82
CA ALA A 42 0.96 -16.62 32.28
C ALA A 42 1.49 -15.28 32.85
N ARG A 43 2.65 -14.82 32.37
CA ARG A 43 3.19 -13.50 32.76
C ARG A 43 2.28 -12.33 32.36
N GLN A 44 1.68 -12.37 31.17
CA GLN A 44 0.72 -11.35 30.75
C GLN A 44 -0.51 -11.30 31.65
N ILE A 45 -1.01 -12.47 32.06
CA ILE A 45 -2.12 -12.58 33.02
C ILE A 45 -1.71 -11.97 34.38
N GLU A 46 -0.51 -12.25 34.86
CA GLU A 46 0.00 -11.67 36.10
C GLU A 46 0.11 -10.14 36.03
N LEU A 47 0.64 -9.60 34.92
CA LEU A 47 0.70 -8.16 34.68
C LEU A 47 -0.69 -7.51 34.66
N CYS A 48 -1.66 -8.11 33.99
CA CYS A 48 -3.05 -7.65 34.02
C CYS A 48 -3.63 -7.66 35.43
N ALA A 49 -3.37 -8.71 36.21
CA ALA A 49 -3.82 -8.81 37.60
C ALA A 49 -3.17 -7.73 38.49
N GLU A 50 -1.91 -7.37 38.27
CA GLU A 50 -1.25 -6.27 38.96
C GLU A 50 -1.85 -4.91 38.60
N GLN A 51 -2.09 -4.67 37.30
CA GLN A 51 -2.74 -3.45 36.82
C GLN A 51 -4.17 -3.32 37.37
N ALA A 52 -4.95 -4.41 37.40
CA ALA A 52 -6.28 -4.42 38.00
C ALA A 52 -6.24 -4.05 39.49
N ARG A 53 -5.26 -4.58 40.24
CA ARG A 53 -5.07 -4.21 41.67
C ARG A 53 -4.63 -2.73 41.80
N SER A 54 -3.82 -2.22 40.88
CA SER A 54 -3.43 -0.80 40.85
C SER A 54 -4.63 0.10 40.57
N LEU A 55 -5.44 -0.26 39.56
CA LEU A 55 -6.68 0.44 39.23
C LEU A 55 -7.62 0.46 40.44
N ALA A 56 -7.84 -0.67 41.11
CA ALA A 56 -8.70 -0.76 42.29
C ALA A 56 -8.24 0.18 43.41
N ARG A 57 -6.91 0.28 43.64
CA ARG A 57 -6.35 1.23 44.61
C ARG A 57 -6.56 2.69 44.18
N SER A 58 -6.35 3.01 42.90
CA SER A 58 -6.59 4.34 42.34
C SER A 58 -8.06 4.74 42.46
N LEU A 59 -8.98 3.85 42.10
CA LEU A 59 -10.42 4.08 42.21
C LEU A 59 -10.84 4.32 43.67
N THR A 60 -10.29 3.56 44.61
CA THR A 60 -10.54 3.76 46.03
C THR A 60 -10.07 5.15 46.51
N GLY A 61 -8.90 5.57 46.04
CA GLY A 61 -8.35 6.92 46.31
C GLY A 61 -9.19 8.03 45.71
N LEU A 62 -9.60 7.88 44.46
CA LEU A 62 -10.46 8.84 43.77
C LEU A 62 -11.83 8.95 44.40
N ARG A 63 -12.44 7.80 44.80
CA ARG A 63 -13.70 7.76 45.52
C ARG A 63 -13.62 8.54 46.84
N LYS A 64 -12.57 8.30 47.64
CA LYS A 64 -12.37 9.02 48.90
C LYS A 64 -12.22 10.54 48.69
N ARG A 65 -11.51 10.96 47.64
CA ARG A 65 -11.39 12.38 47.24
C ARG A 65 -12.75 12.96 46.82
N ALA A 66 -13.53 12.22 46.04
CA ALA A 66 -14.86 12.64 45.62
C ALA A 66 -15.80 12.80 46.82
N GLU A 67 -15.80 11.86 47.79
CA GLU A 67 -16.58 11.95 49.05
C GLU A 67 -16.15 13.14 49.91
N GLN A 68 -14.84 13.41 50.01
CA GLN A 68 -14.31 14.60 50.70
C GLN A 68 -14.73 15.90 50.02
N LEU A 69 -14.70 15.94 48.70
CA LEU A 69 -15.18 17.10 47.93
C LEU A 69 -16.68 17.29 48.12
N GLN A 70 -17.48 16.25 48.01
CA GLN A 70 -18.93 16.27 48.21
C GLN A 70 -19.32 16.82 49.59
N ASN A 71 -18.61 16.42 50.65
CA ASN A 71 -18.83 16.89 52.00
C ASN A 71 -18.44 18.38 52.23
N ARG A 72 -17.70 19.00 51.29
CA ARG A 72 -17.27 20.41 51.36
C ARG A 72 -18.08 21.33 50.43
N ILE A 73 -18.91 20.78 49.56
CA ILE A 73 -19.71 21.54 48.62
C ILE A 73 -21.00 22.01 49.31
N ASP A 74 -21.20 23.32 49.28
CA ASP A 74 -22.53 23.88 49.50
C ASP A 74 -23.27 23.93 48.17
N PRO A 75 -24.42 23.25 48.01
CA PRO A 75 -25.14 23.19 46.74
C PRO A 75 -25.54 24.55 46.19
N THR A 76 -25.56 25.59 47.05
CA THR A 76 -25.95 26.95 46.69
C THR A 76 -24.77 27.86 46.32
N ASP A 77 -23.53 27.45 46.65
CA ASP A 77 -22.31 28.28 46.38
C ASP A 77 -21.11 27.37 46.03
N ILE A 78 -21.05 26.94 44.78
CA ILE A 78 -19.95 26.09 44.27
C ILE A 78 -18.84 26.98 43.78
N THR A 79 -17.69 26.95 44.43
CA THR A 79 -16.49 27.73 44.06
C THR A 79 -15.79 27.16 42.81
N ASP A 80 -15.07 28.00 42.09
CA ASP A 80 -14.28 27.58 40.91
C ASP A 80 -13.21 26.52 41.26
N SER A 81 -12.64 26.62 42.48
CA SER A 81 -11.69 25.61 42.99
C SER A 81 -12.34 24.22 43.15
N GLN A 82 -13.60 24.17 43.60
CA GLN A 82 -14.35 22.92 43.77
C GLN A 82 -14.72 22.33 42.39
N ARG A 83 -15.03 23.17 41.39
CA ARG A 83 -15.26 22.72 40.01
C ARG A 83 -13.98 22.13 39.42
N ALA A 84 -12.85 22.84 39.56
CA ALA A 84 -11.54 22.36 39.07
C ALA A 84 -11.14 21.03 39.76
N GLU A 85 -11.38 20.87 41.08
CA GLU A 85 -11.12 19.60 41.77
C GLU A 85 -12.01 18.48 41.25
N SER A 86 -13.29 18.74 40.96
CA SER A 86 -14.24 17.78 40.38
C SER A 86 -13.79 17.32 38.98
N GLU A 87 -13.36 18.25 38.14
CA GLU A 87 -12.81 17.97 36.79
C GLU A 87 -11.52 17.15 36.87
N ALA A 88 -10.64 17.49 37.80
CA ALA A 88 -9.40 16.72 38.02
C ALA A 88 -9.69 15.27 38.46
N ILE A 89 -10.70 15.04 39.32
CA ILE A 89 -11.11 13.69 39.71
C ILE A 89 -11.67 12.93 38.51
N ARG A 90 -12.52 13.55 37.68
CA ARG A 90 -13.05 12.93 36.45
C ARG A 90 -11.96 12.60 35.43
N GLY A 91 -11.04 13.54 35.19
CA GLY A 91 -9.90 13.34 34.32
C GLY A 91 -9.04 12.15 34.77
N ALA A 92 -8.70 12.11 36.05
CA ALA A 92 -7.92 11.00 36.63
C ALA A 92 -8.66 9.65 36.55
N LEU A 93 -9.98 9.64 36.73
CA LEU A 93 -10.81 8.44 36.55
C LEU A 93 -10.79 7.96 35.09
N HIS A 94 -10.99 8.89 34.14
CA HIS A 94 -10.98 8.58 32.72
C HIS A 94 -9.63 8.01 32.28
N THR A 95 -8.54 8.66 32.66
CA THR A 95 -7.17 8.19 32.35
C THR A 95 -6.94 6.79 32.91
N ALA A 96 -7.24 6.57 34.20
CA ALA A 96 -7.02 5.26 34.84
C ALA A 96 -7.82 4.11 34.19
N LEU A 97 -9.04 4.38 33.73
CA LEU A 97 -9.88 3.41 33.02
C LEU A 97 -9.38 3.15 31.59
N THR A 98 -8.93 4.20 30.91
CA THR A 98 -8.39 4.09 29.55
C THR A 98 -7.10 3.29 29.54
N ASP A 99 -6.18 3.58 30.45
CA ASP A 99 -4.91 2.88 30.60
C ASP A 99 -5.12 1.39 30.93
N TYR A 100 -6.08 1.08 31.81
CA TYR A 100 -6.41 -0.31 32.12
C TYR A 100 -6.98 -1.06 30.92
N ARG A 101 -7.93 -0.45 30.19
CA ARG A 101 -8.51 -1.07 28.98
C ARG A 101 -7.47 -1.29 27.88
N ALA A 102 -6.55 -0.36 27.68
CA ALA A 102 -5.46 -0.52 26.75
C ALA A 102 -4.57 -1.72 27.13
N THR A 103 -4.22 -1.85 28.42
CA THR A 103 -3.43 -2.97 28.92
C THR A 103 -4.17 -4.31 28.78
N GLU A 104 -5.46 -4.35 29.12
CA GLU A 104 -6.30 -5.56 28.99
C GLU A 104 -6.41 -6.01 27.53
N THR A 105 -6.66 -5.07 26.62
CA THR A 105 -6.76 -5.34 25.19
C THR A 105 -5.43 -5.85 24.63
N HIS A 106 -4.31 -5.23 25.00
CA HIS A 106 -2.97 -5.66 24.60
C HIS A 106 -2.67 -7.07 25.11
N ALA A 107 -2.91 -7.34 26.39
CA ALA A 107 -2.66 -8.67 26.94
C ALA A 107 -3.55 -9.76 26.33
N ALA A 108 -4.83 -9.46 26.08
CA ALA A 108 -5.73 -10.40 25.41
C ALA A 108 -5.25 -10.74 24.00
N ARG A 109 -4.82 -9.75 23.21
CA ARG A 109 -4.24 -9.96 21.89
C ARG A 109 -2.97 -10.81 21.98
N THR A 110 -2.03 -10.41 22.84
CA THR A 110 -0.75 -11.13 23.01
C THR A 110 -0.98 -12.59 23.40
N ILE A 111 -1.92 -12.89 24.31
CA ILE A 111 -2.25 -14.27 24.70
C ILE A 111 -2.88 -15.02 23.53
N THR A 112 -3.78 -14.39 22.79
CA THR A 112 -4.42 -15.00 21.62
C THR A 112 -3.39 -15.33 20.56
N ASP A 113 -2.49 -14.40 20.25
CA ASP A 113 -1.44 -14.59 19.25
C ASP A 113 -0.44 -15.68 19.66
N LEU A 114 -0.02 -15.68 20.94
CA LEU A 114 0.85 -16.73 21.49
C LEU A 114 0.21 -18.13 21.43
N LEU A 115 -1.11 -18.25 21.60
CA LEU A 115 -1.81 -19.54 21.60
C LEU A 115 -2.34 -19.93 20.23
N ALA A 116 -2.72 -18.99 19.38
CA ALA A 116 -3.24 -19.27 18.04
C ALA A 116 -2.21 -19.95 17.14
N GLY A 117 -0.91 -19.62 17.31
CA GLY A 117 0.18 -20.26 16.58
C GLY A 117 0.49 -21.71 16.99
N HIS A 118 -0.20 -22.26 17.99
CA HIS A 118 0.15 -23.55 18.59
C HIS A 118 -0.89 -24.65 18.35
N SER A 119 -1.74 -24.52 17.31
CA SER A 119 -2.51 -25.69 16.83
C SER A 119 -1.54 -26.74 16.26
N GLY A 120 -1.85 -28.03 16.39
CA GLY A 120 -0.96 -29.11 15.95
C GLY A 120 -0.51 -28.98 14.48
N THR A 121 -1.35 -28.43 13.59
CA THR A 121 -1.03 -28.13 12.18
C THR A 121 -0.03 -26.98 12.07
N ALA A 122 -0.23 -25.89 12.80
CA ALA A 122 0.67 -24.75 12.80
C ALA A 122 2.06 -25.09 13.36
N ILE A 123 2.12 -25.99 14.35
CA ILE A 123 3.40 -26.49 14.88
C ILE A 123 4.18 -27.28 13.80
N LEU A 124 3.48 -28.15 13.05
CA LEU A 124 4.11 -28.91 11.96
C LEU A 124 4.55 -28.01 10.80
N GLU A 125 3.74 -27.02 10.46
CA GLU A 125 4.07 -26.03 9.43
C GLU A 125 5.29 -25.19 9.81
N ARG A 126 5.39 -24.73 11.07
CA ARG A 126 6.58 -24.05 11.59
C ARG A 126 7.83 -24.92 11.55
N ALA A 127 7.71 -26.19 11.96
CA ALA A 127 8.82 -27.12 11.92
C ALA A 127 9.33 -27.34 10.49
N ALA A 128 8.40 -27.52 9.54
CA ALA A 128 8.73 -27.69 8.14
C ALA A 128 9.35 -26.43 7.55
N ALA A 129 8.80 -25.25 7.84
CA ALA A 129 9.35 -23.96 7.43
C ALA A 129 10.76 -23.74 7.98
N ARG A 130 10.98 -24.05 9.26
CA ARG A 130 12.30 -23.91 9.91
C ARG A 130 13.34 -24.85 9.29
N SER A 131 13.01 -26.14 9.12
CA SER A 131 13.90 -27.13 8.48
C SER A 131 14.19 -26.72 7.02
N GLY A 132 13.16 -26.24 6.30
CA GLY A 132 13.32 -25.69 4.96
C GLY A 132 14.28 -24.49 4.91
N ALA A 133 14.19 -23.59 5.89
CA ALA A 133 15.08 -22.43 5.98
C ALA A 133 16.54 -22.84 6.28
N GLU A 134 16.77 -23.78 7.19
CA GLU A 134 18.09 -24.31 7.47
C GLU A 134 18.72 -24.95 6.22
N ARG A 135 17.92 -25.70 5.45
CA ARG A 135 18.36 -26.29 4.19
C ARG A 135 18.65 -25.23 3.13
N ALA A 136 17.80 -24.20 2.98
CA ALA A 136 18.03 -23.09 2.06
C ALA A 136 19.33 -22.33 2.40
N VAL A 137 19.60 -22.06 3.68
CA VAL A 137 20.87 -21.46 4.14
C VAL A 137 22.06 -22.34 3.78
N ALA A 138 21.96 -23.64 3.98
CA ALA A 138 23.05 -24.58 3.66
C ALA A 138 23.35 -24.60 2.14
N LEU A 139 22.33 -24.52 1.30
CA LEU A 139 22.47 -24.42 -0.15
C LEU A 139 23.10 -23.06 -0.55
N MET A 140 22.60 -21.94 -0.04
CA MET A 140 23.11 -20.62 -0.39
C MET A 140 24.55 -20.37 0.02
N ARG A 141 25.08 -21.10 1.02
CA ARG A 141 26.49 -21.01 1.43
C ARG A 141 27.45 -21.77 0.54
N GLN A 142 26.96 -22.51 -0.43
CA GLN A 142 27.80 -23.22 -1.39
C GLN A 142 28.18 -22.28 -2.55
N ASP A 143 29.44 -22.30 -2.96
CA ASP A 143 29.91 -21.46 -4.07
C ASP A 143 29.36 -21.94 -5.40
N ASP A 144 29.22 -23.26 -5.61
CA ASP A 144 28.70 -23.89 -6.82
C ASP A 144 27.53 -24.80 -6.46
N LEU A 145 26.35 -24.51 -7.01
CA LEU A 145 25.16 -25.35 -6.87
C LEU A 145 24.96 -26.18 -8.15
N THR A 146 24.68 -27.45 -7.97
CA THR A 146 24.23 -28.31 -9.06
C THR A 146 22.83 -27.92 -9.51
N GLU A 147 22.42 -28.33 -10.69
CA GLU A 147 21.06 -28.09 -11.21
C GLU A 147 19.98 -28.65 -10.28
N SER A 148 20.22 -29.81 -9.66
CA SER A 148 19.32 -30.41 -8.67
C SER A 148 19.21 -29.57 -7.41
N GLU A 149 20.32 -29.00 -6.92
CA GLU A 149 20.34 -28.13 -5.73
C GLU A 149 19.69 -26.75 -6.01
N LEU A 150 19.86 -26.21 -7.21
CA LEU A 150 19.14 -25.02 -7.66
C LEU A 150 17.62 -25.26 -7.69
N ALA A 151 17.19 -26.41 -8.24
CA ALA A 151 15.77 -26.78 -8.27
C ALA A 151 15.19 -27.02 -6.86
N GLU A 152 16.01 -27.56 -5.93
CA GLU A 152 15.62 -27.71 -4.54
C GLU A 152 15.46 -26.35 -3.86
N LEU A 153 16.41 -25.44 -4.04
CA LEU A 153 16.34 -24.08 -3.48
C LEU A 153 15.14 -23.30 -4.02
N ASP A 154 14.88 -23.40 -5.33
CA ASP A 154 13.71 -22.79 -5.97
C ASP A 154 12.41 -23.30 -5.36
N ARG A 155 12.28 -24.60 -5.18
CA ARG A 155 11.11 -25.22 -4.53
C ARG A 155 10.94 -24.75 -3.09
N LEU A 156 12.03 -24.64 -2.31
CA LEU A 156 11.97 -24.17 -0.91
C LEU A 156 11.50 -22.71 -0.85
N LEU A 157 12.06 -21.84 -1.68
CA LEU A 157 11.65 -20.44 -1.76
C LEU A 157 10.21 -20.31 -2.25
N ALA A 158 9.81 -21.03 -3.31
CA ALA A 158 8.44 -21.01 -3.81
C ALA A 158 7.40 -21.48 -2.78
N THR A 159 7.80 -22.38 -1.87
CA THR A 159 6.90 -22.93 -0.86
C THR A 159 6.82 -22.07 0.40
N TYR A 160 7.93 -21.46 0.83
CA TYR A 160 8.05 -20.89 2.15
C TYR A 160 8.45 -19.40 2.19
N ALA A 161 8.74 -18.74 1.06
CA ALA A 161 9.21 -17.34 1.09
C ALA A 161 8.25 -16.38 1.80
N GLU A 162 6.95 -16.67 1.78
CA GLU A 162 5.90 -15.87 2.46
C GLU A 162 5.59 -16.36 3.89
N ASN A 163 6.33 -17.33 4.40
CA ASN A 163 6.20 -17.81 5.77
C ASN A 163 7.13 -17.02 6.70
N ASP A 164 6.61 -16.39 7.74
CA ASP A 164 7.34 -15.50 8.65
C ASP A 164 8.50 -16.21 9.37
N ASP A 165 8.31 -17.47 9.79
CA ASP A 165 9.36 -18.26 10.48
C ASP A 165 10.51 -18.63 9.53
N PHE A 166 10.20 -18.98 8.28
CA PHE A 166 11.19 -19.24 7.24
C PHE A 166 11.96 -17.98 6.88
N ALA A 167 11.24 -16.93 6.52
CA ALA A 167 11.80 -15.68 6.05
C ALA A 167 12.65 -15.00 7.12
N GLY A 168 12.11 -14.93 8.34
CA GLY A 168 12.83 -14.37 9.48
C GLY A 168 14.12 -15.12 9.80
N TYR A 169 14.07 -16.46 9.85
CA TYR A 169 15.28 -17.26 10.10
C TYR A 169 16.34 -17.08 9.00
N LEU A 170 15.93 -17.04 7.77
CA LEU A 170 16.82 -16.93 6.62
C LEU A 170 17.51 -15.56 6.64
N LEU A 171 16.76 -14.48 6.83
CA LEU A 171 17.30 -13.11 6.93
C LEU A 171 18.20 -12.95 8.16
N ASP A 172 17.80 -13.46 9.32
CA ASP A 172 18.60 -13.36 10.56
C ASP A 172 19.91 -14.16 10.48
N THR A 173 19.93 -15.25 9.69
CA THR A 173 21.11 -16.12 9.55
C THR A 173 22.11 -15.66 8.49
N LEU A 174 21.61 -15.12 7.37
CA LEU A 174 22.43 -14.68 6.24
C LEU A 174 22.73 -13.17 6.29
N GLY A 175 21.77 -12.38 6.75
CA GLY A 175 21.82 -10.93 6.68
C GLY A 175 21.47 -10.38 5.29
N VAL A 176 21.15 -9.08 5.26
CA VAL A 176 20.71 -8.38 4.03
C VAL A 176 21.80 -8.38 2.95
N ALA A 177 23.04 -8.14 3.33
CA ALA A 177 24.18 -8.10 2.39
C ALA A 177 24.38 -9.43 1.66
N GLU A 178 24.22 -10.54 2.35
CA GLU A 178 24.33 -11.87 1.74
C GLU A 178 23.14 -12.17 0.84
N LEU A 179 21.90 -11.82 1.24
CA LEU A 179 20.73 -11.96 0.38
C LEU A 179 20.86 -11.15 -0.90
N ALA A 180 21.30 -9.90 -0.83
CA ALA A 180 21.54 -9.05 -1.99
C ALA A 180 22.64 -9.65 -2.90
N ARG A 181 23.71 -10.19 -2.32
CA ARG A 181 24.78 -10.86 -3.07
C ARG A 181 24.26 -12.11 -3.80
N GLN A 182 23.44 -12.93 -3.14
CA GLN A 182 22.85 -14.12 -3.76
C GLN A 182 21.84 -13.74 -4.86
N SER A 183 21.02 -12.72 -4.67
CA SER A 183 20.12 -12.19 -5.70
C SER A 183 20.90 -11.79 -6.97
N ALA A 184 21.94 -10.96 -6.82
CA ALA A 184 22.80 -10.54 -7.93
C ALA A 184 23.51 -11.73 -8.61
N ARG A 185 23.91 -12.75 -7.84
CA ARG A 185 24.49 -13.98 -8.39
C ARG A 185 23.51 -14.73 -9.28
N PHE A 186 22.27 -14.91 -8.85
CA PHE A 186 21.25 -15.61 -9.64
C PHE A 186 20.82 -14.82 -10.87
N GLU A 187 20.74 -13.50 -10.79
CA GLU A 187 20.50 -12.63 -11.95
C GLU A 187 21.59 -12.77 -13.02
N THR A 188 22.85 -12.82 -12.60
CA THR A 188 23.98 -13.01 -13.52
C THR A 188 23.94 -14.37 -14.23
N VAL A 189 23.52 -15.43 -13.54
CA VAL A 189 23.36 -16.77 -14.12
C VAL A 189 22.26 -16.78 -15.19
N ASP A 190 21.17 -16.06 -14.97
CA ASP A 190 20.08 -15.93 -15.95
C ASP A 190 20.52 -15.19 -17.22
N TYR A 191 21.29 -14.11 -17.07
CA TYR A 191 21.80 -13.33 -18.18
C TYR A 191 22.79 -14.13 -19.07
N LEU A 192 23.60 -15.00 -18.48
CA LEU A 192 24.60 -15.81 -19.20
C LEU A 192 23.99 -17.07 -19.84
N SER A 193 22.78 -17.45 -19.46
CA SER A 193 22.04 -18.57 -20.05
C SER A 193 21.41 -18.14 -21.38
N THR A 194 22.21 -18.18 -22.45
CA THR A 194 21.83 -17.75 -23.81
C THR A 194 20.90 -18.71 -24.56
N ALA A 195 20.36 -19.75 -23.93
CA ALA A 195 19.41 -20.65 -24.57
C ALA A 195 18.06 -19.96 -24.80
N PRO A 196 17.51 -19.97 -26.04
CA PRO A 196 16.18 -19.43 -26.29
C PRO A 196 15.14 -20.29 -25.56
N CYS A 197 14.56 -19.73 -24.48
CA CYS A 197 13.46 -20.37 -23.77
C CYS A 197 12.15 -20.20 -24.52
N SER A 198 11.32 -21.23 -24.56
CA SER A 198 9.96 -21.14 -25.09
C SER A 198 9.12 -20.18 -24.23
N PRO A 199 8.17 -19.41 -24.83
CA PRO A 199 7.24 -18.59 -24.04
C PRO A 199 6.43 -19.49 -23.10
N GLY A 200 6.73 -19.45 -21.81
CA GLY A 200 6.07 -20.28 -20.79
C GLY A 200 7.03 -20.99 -19.83
N ASP A 201 8.29 -21.18 -20.20
CA ASP A 201 9.32 -21.71 -19.30
C ASP A 201 9.82 -20.58 -18.39
N ARG A 202 9.38 -20.58 -17.13
CA ARG A 202 9.97 -19.69 -16.11
C ARG A 202 11.41 -20.11 -15.90
N ARG A 203 12.35 -19.18 -16.11
CA ARG A 203 13.76 -19.44 -15.86
C ARG A 203 13.97 -19.65 -14.36
N PRO A 204 14.65 -20.73 -13.92
CA PRO A 204 14.87 -20.98 -12.50
C PRO A 204 15.53 -19.83 -11.77
N ALA A 205 16.45 -19.13 -12.42
CA ALA A 205 17.16 -17.99 -11.82
C ALA A 205 16.24 -16.79 -11.49
N HIS A 206 15.29 -16.47 -12.38
CA HIS A 206 14.29 -15.42 -12.11
C HIS A 206 13.36 -15.80 -10.94
N SER A 207 12.98 -17.06 -10.84
CA SER A 207 12.19 -17.56 -9.71
C SER A 207 12.94 -17.45 -8.38
N LEU A 208 14.25 -17.71 -8.38
CA LEU A 208 15.10 -17.57 -7.19
C LEU A 208 15.22 -16.11 -6.73
N THR A 209 15.40 -15.15 -7.65
CA THR A 209 15.44 -13.71 -7.29
C THR A 209 14.12 -13.24 -6.71
N VAL A 210 12.99 -13.62 -7.32
CA VAL A 210 11.64 -13.34 -6.77
C VAL A 210 11.47 -13.97 -5.39
N GLY A 211 11.90 -15.22 -5.22
CA GLY A 211 11.83 -15.93 -3.93
C GLY A 211 12.63 -15.23 -2.83
N LEU A 212 13.86 -14.77 -3.12
CA LEU A 212 14.68 -14.01 -2.17
C LEU A 212 14.08 -12.64 -1.83
N ALA A 213 13.53 -11.95 -2.82
CA ALA A 213 12.83 -10.68 -2.63
C ALA A 213 11.60 -10.86 -1.72
N ASN A 214 10.82 -11.93 -1.93
CA ASN A 214 9.66 -12.25 -1.09
C ASN A 214 10.07 -12.62 0.35
N VAL A 215 11.18 -13.35 0.53
CA VAL A 215 11.77 -13.60 1.85
C VAL A 215 12.07 -12.28 2.56
N PHE A 216 12.71 -11.35 1.87
CA PHE A 216 13.05 -10.06 2.46
C PHE A 216 11.78 -9.24 2.78
N ALA A 217 10.79 -9.21 1.88
CA ALA A 217 9.52 -8.54 2.10
C ALA A 217 8.78 -9.11 3.33
N THR A 218 8.70 -10.45 3.41
CA THR A 218 8.03 -11.14 4.52
C THR A 218 8.76 -10.91 5.85
N ALA A 219 10.10 -11.03 5.87
CA ALA A 219 10.90 -10.86 7.09
C ALA A 219 10.88 -9.41 7.63
N THR A 220 10.54 -8.43 6.80
CA THR A 220 10.40 -7.01 7.16
C THR A 220 8.93 -6.56 7.24
N ARG A 221 7.96 -7.48 7.17
CA ARG A 221 6.54 -7.16 7.26
C ARG A 221 6.12 -6.85 8.69
N THR A 222 5.26 -5.87 8.86
CA THR A 222 4.57 -5.56 10.11
C THR A 222 3.27 -6.37 10.21
N PRO A 223 2.77 -6.66 11.43
CA PRO A 223 1.47 -7.30 11.60
C PRO A 223 0.32 -6.51 10.95
N ASP A 224 -0.68 -7.20 10.41
CA ASP A 224 -1.79 -6.59 9.66
C ASP A 224 -2.54 -5.50 10.44
N HIS A 225 -2.66 -5.64 11.77
CA HIS A 225 -3.32 -4.62 12.60
C HIS A 225 -2.53 -3.32 12.73
N LEU A 226 -1.26 -3.29 12.31
CA LEU A 226 -0.39 -2.11 12.33
C LEU A 226 -0.13 -1.53 10.93
N LYS A 227 -0.69 -2.12 9.88
CA LYS A 227 -0.41 -1.69 8.50
C LYS A 227 -0.70 -0.20 8.27
N ASP A 228 -1.75 0.35 8.92
CA ASP A 228 -2.16 1.75 8.83
C ASP A 228 -1.57 2.64 9.93
N ALA A 229 -0.81 2.06 10.87
CA ALA A 229 -0.26 2.79 12.00
C ALA A 229 1.05 3.50 11.60
N PRO A 230 1.12 4.84 11.63
CA PRO A 230 2.36 5.56 11.34
C PRO A 230 3.49 5.19 12.31
N PRO A 231 4.78 5.30 11.91
CA PRO A 231 5.92 4.99 12.77
C PRO A 231 5.95 5.75 14.09
N GLU A 232 5.41 6.97 14.11
CA GLU A 232 5.31 7.82 15.30
C GLU A 232 4.11 7.53 16.19
N SER A 233 3.19 6.63 15.81
CA SER A 233 2.00 6.28 16.60
C SER A 233 2.36 5.57 17.89
N ASP A 234 1.55 5.75 18.93
CA ASP A 234 1.75 5.07 20.21
C ASP A 234 1.58 3.55 20.08
N GLU A 235 0.71 3.09 19.19
CA GLU A 235 0.46 1.68 18.92
C GLU A 235 1.69 1.01 18.30
N PHE A 236 2.27 1.63 17.26
CA PHE A 236 3.48 1.12 16.61
C PHE A 236 4.67 1.15 17.56
N ARG A 237 4.88 2.24 18.30
CA ARG A 237 5.93 2.34 19.33
C ARG A 237 5.77 1.32 20.46
N ALA A 238 4.52 0.98 20.83
CA ALA A 238 4.27 -0.06 21.82
C ALA A 238 4.65 -1.45 21.27
N TRP A 239 4.32 -1.72 20.02
CA TRP A 239 4.71 -2.96 19.36
C TRP A 239 6.23 -3.10 19.21
N LEU A 240 6.97 -2.04 18.88
CA LEU A 240 8.44 -2.07 18.80
C LEU A 240 9.11 -2.51 20.12
N ARG A 241 8.41 -2.44 21.26
CA ARG A 241 8.91 -2.93 22.55
C ARG A 241 8.69 -4.43 22.76
N THR A 242 7.91 -5.09 21.91
CA THR A 242 7.73 -6.55 21.92
C THR A 242 8.97 -7.27 21.34
N PRO A 243 9.13 -8.57 21.54
CA PRO A 243 10.19 -9.33 20.88
C PRO A 243 10.12 -9.24 19.36
N GLU A 244 8.93 -9.42 18.77
CA GLU A 244 8.71 -9.36 17.32
C GLU A 244 9.04 -7.97 16.77
N GLY A 245 8.59 -6.91 17.43
CA GLY A 245 8.89 -5.53 17.03
C GLY A 245 10.39 -5.21 17.08
N ARG A 246 11.11 -5.71 18.09
CA ARG A 246 12.56 -5.57 18.16
C ARG A 246 13.30 -6.34 17.07
N ASP A 247 12.81 -7.53 16.71
CA ASP A 247 13.37 -8.31 15.63
C ASP A 247 13.14 -7.63 14.28
N TRP A 248 11.93 -7.11 14.05
CA TRP A 248 11.61 -6.30 12.90
C TRP A 248 12.52 -5.07 12.81
N GLN A 249 12.64 -4.29 13.89
CA GLN A 249 13.49 -3.10 13.93
C GLN A 249 14.96 -3.45 13.62
N ARG A 250 15.48 -4.52 14.21
CA ARG A 250 16.85 -4.97 13.93
C ARG A 250 17.06 -5.29 12.44
N ARG A 251 16.08 -5.96 11.79
CA ARG A 251 16.16 -6.33 10.38
C ARG A 251 16.08 -5.11 9.46
N THR A 252 15.16 -4.19 9.74
CA THR A 252 15.01 -2.95 8.97
C THR A 252 16.18 -1.99 9.16
N ASP A 253 16.70 -1.85 10.40
CA ASP A 253 17.91 -1.08 10.67
C ASP A 253 19.12 -1.69 9.95
N ALA A 254 19.25 -3.02 9.90
CA ALA A 254 20.31 -3.70 9.15
C ALA A 254 20.20 -3.44 7.62
N ALA A 255 18.99 -3.39 7.08
CA ALA A 255 18.76 -3.06 5.67
C ALA A 255 19.15 -1.61 5.36
N ARG A 256 18.76 -0.67 6.20
CA ARG A 256 19.12 0.75 6.10
C ARG A 256 20.64 0.96 6.24
N ALA A 257 21.26 0.28 7.21
CA ALA A 257 22.72 0.31 7.37
C ALA A 257 23.46 -0.27 6.15
N PHE A 258 22.95 -1.34 5.55
CA PHE A 258 23.49 -1.90 4.31
C PHE A 258 23.39 -0.90 3.15
N ALA A 259 22.25 -0.23 2.99
CA ALA A 259 22.03 0.80 1.97
C ALA A 259 22.91 2.05 2.20
N ALA A 260 23.16 2.43 3.46
CA ALA A 260 24.01 3.57 3.79
C ALA A 260 25.51 3.35 3.47
N GLY A 261 25.94 2.09 3.36
CA GLY A 261 27.35 1.73 3.13
C GLY A 261 28.25 1.95 4.37
N PRO A 262 29.54 1.68 4.25
CA PRO A 262 30.48 1.81 5.36
C PRO A 262 30.70 3.29 5.75
N GLU A 263 30.66 3.58 7.07
CA GLU A 263 30.79 4.93 7.65
C GLU A 263 32.07 5.69 7.30
N ASP A 264 33.14 5.00 6.93
CA ASP A 264 34.47 5.58 6.61
C ASP A 264 34.53 6.36 5.27
N GLN A 265 33.47 6.35 4.47
CA GLN A 265 33.42 7.09 3.19
C GLN A 265 32.66 8.42 3.29
N SER A 266 32.49 8.96 4.47
CA SER A 266 31.66 10.12 4.84
C SER A 266 32.01 11.47 4.19
N MET A 267 33.04 11.55 3.35
CA MET A 267 33.39 12.81 2.65
C MET A 267 32.70 13.02 1.30
N LEU A 268 32.00 12.00 0.77
CA LEU A 268 31.25 12.09 -0.47
C LEU A 268 29.85 11.55 -0.22
N VAL A 269 28.94 12.42 0.18
CA VAL A 269 27.52 12.15 0.51
C VAL A 269 26.73 11.48 -0.63
N ASP A 270 27.31 11.38 -1.82
CA ASP A 270 26.71 10.80 -3.02
C ASP A 270 26.93 9.28 -3.20
N LEU A 271 27.55 8.57 -2.25
CA LEU A 271 27.87 7.15 -2.43
C LEU A 271 27.01 6.22 -1.56
N ARG A 272 25.80 6.61 -1.18
CA ARG A 272 24.83 5.67 -0.59
C ARG A 272 24.45 4.64 -1.67
N GLN A 273 24.80 3.38 -1.43
CA GLN A 273 24.59 2.29 -2.38
C GLN A 273 23.18 1.68 -2.17
N TYR A 274 22.13 2.44 -2.43
CA TYR A 274 20.78 1.88 -2.40
C TYR A 274 20.55 0.86 -3.52
N GLY A 275 21.26 0.97 -4.65
CA GLY A 275 21.10 0.09 -5.81
C GLY A 275 21.02 -1.39 -5.46
N PRO A 276 21.99 -2.00 -4.77
CA PRO A 276 21.93 -3.41 -4.41
C PRO A 276 20.78 -3.81 -3.49
N LEU A 277 20.31 -2.91 -2.62
CA LEU A 277 19.11 -3.15 -1.82
C LEU A 277 17.86 -3.13 -2.70
N LEU A 278 17.76 -2.15 -3.59
CA LEU A 278 16.64 -2.04 -4.52
C LEU A 278 16.62 -3.18 -5.54
N ASP A 279 17.81 -3.68 -5.97
CA ASP A 279 17.91 -4.86 -6.82
C ASP A 279 17.37 -6.12 -6.11
N LEU A 280 17.61 -6.24 -4.81
CA LEU A 280 17.00 -7.29 -4.00
C LEU A 280 15.48 -7.10 -3.85
N MET A 281 15.00 -5.85 -3.70
CA MET A 281 13.60 -5.55 -3.40
C MET A 281 12.69 -5.61 -4.63
N ASP A 282 13.17 -5.16 -5.78
CA ASP A 282 12.35 -4.94 -6.97
C ASP A 282 11.63 -6.20 -7.50
N PRO A 283 12.22 -7.40 -7.51
CA PRO A 283 11.54 -8.60 -8.00
C PRO A 283 10.40 -9.10 -7.09
N ALA A 284 10.21 -8.54 -5.87
CA ALA A 284 9.21 -9.03 -4.93
C ALA A 284 7.80 -8.96 -5.50
N SER A 285 7.03 -10.04 -5.32
CA SER A 285 5.58 -10.08 -5.51
C SER A 285 4.83 -9.87 -4.19
N ALA A 286 5.46 -10.13 -3.05
CA ALA A 286 4.92 -9.84 -1.72
C ALA A 286 5.12 -8.36 -1.37
N PRO A 287 4.13 -7.68 -0.73
CA PRO A 287 4.26 -6.29 -0.35
C PRO A 287 5.22 -6.11 0.83
N TYR A 288 6.01 -5.05 0.79
CA TYR A 288 6.82 -4.60 1.92
C TYR A 288 5.96 -3.86 2.95
N SER A 289 6.44 -3.82 4.21
CA SER A 289 5.79 -3.05 5.29
C SER A 289 5.71 -1.55 4.94
N PRO A 290 4.55 -0.92 5.14
CA PRO A 290 4.41 0.53 4.94
C PRO A 290 5.42 1.35 5.73
N GLN A 291 5.66 0.99 7.00
CA GLN A 291 6.59 1.70 7.88
C GLN A 291 8.04 1.57 7.42
N PHE A 292 8.45 0.39 6.95
CA PHE A 292 9.80 0.20 6.41
C PHE A 292 10.03 1.01 5.14
N LEU A 293 9.04 1.04 4.24
CA LEU A 293 9.12 1.83 3.01
C LEU A 293 9.10 3.34 3.29
N ASP A 294 8.28 3.82 4.24
CA ASP A 294 8.26 5.22 4.65
C ASP A 294 9.61 5.66 5.25
N ASP A 295 10.18 4.84 6.16
CA ASP A 295 11.50 5.08 6.72
C ASP A 295 12.59 5.14 5.63
N LEU A 296 12.56 4.21 4.67
CA LEU A 296 13.55 4.13 3.61
C LEU A 296 13.43 5.33 2.64
N VAL A 297 12.21 5.74 2.31
CA VAL A 297 11.96 6.95 1.52
C VAL A 297 12.45 8.19 2.28
N ALA A 298 12.17 8.30 3.57
CA ALA A 298 12.65 9.41 4.40
C ALA A 298 14.19 9.48 4.43
N ASP A 299 14.87 8.35 4.57
CA ASP A 299 16.34 8.29 4.52
C ASP A 299 16.92 8.77 3.19
N MET A 300 16.21 8.49 2.08
CA MET A 300 16.67 8.87 0.74
C MET A 300 16.31 10.33 0.37
N THR A 301 15.20 10.87 0.90
CA THR A 301 14.68 12.20 0.53
C THR A 301 15.02 13.28 1.54
N ASP A 302 14.95 12.97 2.85
CA ASP A 302 15.07 13.98 3.91
C ASP A 302 16.51 14.11 4.43
N GLY A 303 17.36 13.12 4.13
CA GLY A 303 18.74 13.04 4.61
C GLY A 303 18.85 12.75 6.11
N PRO A 304 20.04 12.54 6.67
CA PRO A 304 20.22 12.30 8.10
C PRO A 304 19.80 13.54 8.89
N ALA A 305 19.00 13.35 9.94
CA ALA A 305 18.61 14.40 10.87
C ALA A 305 19.85 15.09 11.43
N GLY A 306 20.03 16.39 11.09
CA GLY A 306 21.18 17.18 11.53
C GLY A 306 22.20 17.51 10.43
N SER A 307 22.05 17.05 9.20
CA SER A 307 22.83 17.57 8.10
C SER A 307 22.36 19.01 7.80
N SER A 308 23.30 19.97 7.80
CA SER A 308 23.04 21.38 7.44
C SER A 308 22.72 21.59 5.95
N TYR A 309 22.39 20.52 5.23
CA TYR A 309 21.79 20.56 3.91
C TYR A 309 20.27 20.66 4.09
N GLU A 310 19.79 21.86 4.40
CA GLU A 310 18.42 22.23 4.11
C GLU A 310 18.17 21.95 2.62
N GLY A 311 17.43 20.87 2.34
CA GLY A 311 16.95 20.57 1.01
C GLY A 311 17.77 19.56 0.21
N VAL A 312 17.95 18.35 0.68
CA VAL A 312 17.97 17.21 -0.25
C VAL A 312 16.52 17.04 -0.74
N ARG A 313 16.13 17.95 -1.63
CA ARG A 313 14.86 17.91 -2.34
C ARG A 313 14.80 16.59 -3.09
N PHE A 314 13.63 16.01 -3.21
CA PHE A 314 13.37 14.98 -4.20
C PHE A 314 14.09 15.40 -5.48
N ASP A 315 15.12 14.64 -5.85
CA ASP A 315 15.83 14.84 -7.09
C ASP A 315 15.38 13.72 -8.04
N PRO A 316 14.50 14.03 -9.00
CA PRO A 316 14.04 13.04 -9.96
C PRO A 316 15.18 12.47 -10.84
N GLU A 317 16.38 13.07 -10.85
CA GLU A 317 17.56 12.46 -11.47
C GLU A 317 18.11 11.26 -10.69
N ARG A 318 17.68 11.09 -9.43
CA ARG A 318 18.05 9.92 -8.64
C ARG A 318 17.15 8.75 -9.03
N ARG A 319 17.57 7.97 -9.99
CA ARG A 319 16.89 6.75 -10.43
C ARG A 319 16.51 5.82 -9.27
N ASP A 320 17.35 5.79 -8.23
CA ASP A 320 17.11 4.94 -7.06
C ASP A 320 15.91 5.42 -6.23
N VAL A 321 15.70 6.74 -6.08
CA VAL A 321 14.52 7.27 -5.39
C VAL A 321 13.26 6.92 -6.17
N ASP A 322 13.22 7.21 -7.47
CA ASP A 322 12.06 6.90 -8.31
C ASP A 322 11.76 5.39 -8.33
N ARG A 323 12.81 4.55 -8.39
CA ARG A 323 12.66 3.10 -8.29
C ARG A 323 12.05 2.66 -6.96
N LEU A 324 12.49 3.25 -5.83
CA LEU A 324 11.91 2.97 -4.52
C LEU A 324 10.43 3.37 -4.45
N LEU A 325 10.08 4.54 -5.02
CA LEU A 325 8.68 4.97 -5.11
C LEU A 325 7.84 4.00 -5.94
N GLY A 326 8.38 3.47 -7.05
CA GLY A 326 7.75 2.42 -7.83
C GLY A 326 7.57 1.09 -7.08
N ILE A 327 8.55 0.69 -6.26
CA ILE A 327 8.40 -0.47 -5.35
C ILE A 327 7.30 -0.19 -4.30
N SER A 328 7.27 1.02 -3.75
CA SER A 328 6.31 1.43 -2.72
C SER A 328 4.87 1.49 -3.25
N SER A 329 4.68 1.82 -4.53
CA SER A 329 3.36 1.88 -5.17
C SER A 329 2.64 0.52 -5.25
N ARG A 330 3.40 -0.58 -5.14
CA ARG A 330 2.84 -1.95 -5.10
C ARG A 330 2.11 -2.26 -3.78
N ASN A 331 2.30 -1.41 -2.76
CA ASN A 331 1.54 -1.43 -1.51
C ASN A 331 0.83 -0.08 -1.34
N PRO A 332 -0.48 0.01 -1.64
CA PRO A 332 -1.23 1.27 -1.53
C PRO A 332 -1.23 1.88 -0.13
N ASP A 333 -1.20 1.06 0.93
CA ASP A 333 -1.11 1.55 2.32
C ASP A 333 0.24 2.23 2.56
N ALA A 334 1.33 1.68 2.00
CA ALA A 334 2.64 2.32 2.02
C ALA A 334 2.67 3.61 1.21
N ALA A 335 2.11 3.60 0.00
CA ALA A 335 2.02 4.78 -0.85
C ALA A 335 1.28 5.92 -0.13
N ALA A 336 0.12 5.62 0.48
CA ALA A 336 -0.66 6.59 1.23
C ALA A 336 0.08 7.07 2.51
N MET A 337 0.87 6.22 3.17
CA MET A 337 1.66 6.59 4.35
C MET A 337 2.81 7.54 4.00
N ILE A 338 3.51 7.30 2.89
CA ILE A 338 4.66 8.10 2.43
C ILE A 338 4.24 9.54 2.11
N VAL A 339 3.08 9.72 1.49
CA VAL A 339 2.57 11.04 1.07
C VAL A 339 1.39 11.53 1.90
N ASP A 340 1.24 11.05 3.12
CA ASP A 340 0.17 11.40 4.06
C ASP A 340 0.16 12.92 4.35
N PRO A 341 -0.87 13.67 3.93
CA PRO A 341 -0.92 15.11 4.12
C PRO A 341 -1.03 15.57 5.58
N ASP A 342 -1.49 14.68 6.48
CA ASP A 342 -1.53 14.97 7.91
C ASP A 342 -0.14 14.90 8.56
N ARG A 343 0.84 14.25 7.89
CA ARG A 343 2.21 14.04 8.38
C ARG A 343 3.25 14.89 7.66
N ASN A 344 3.06 15.14 6.39
CA ASN A 344 4.05 15.83 5.54
C ASN A 344 3.41 16.48 4.33
N SER A 345 4.18 17.31 3.61
CA SER A 345 3.77 17.98 2.38
C SER A 345 4.28 17.29 1.09
N ARG A 346 4.84 16.10 1.19
CA ARG A 346 5.57 15.44 0.10
C ARG A 346 4.77 15.35 -1.20
N ALA A 347 3.48 14.98 -1.16
CA ALA A 347 2.66 14.89 -2.36
C ALA A 347 2.68 16.22 -3.13
N LYS A 348 2.35 17.31 -2.47
CA LYS A 348 2.33 18.64 -3.07
C LYS A 348 3.71 19.09 -3.52
N ASP A 349 4.71 19.01 -2.64
CA ASP A 349 6.06 19.48 -2.91
C ASP A 349 6.70 18.74 -4.10
N TRP A 350 6.47 17.45 -4.22
CA TRP A 350 7.02 16.66 -5.32
C TRP A 350 6.33 16.95 -6.66
N ILE A 351 5.00 17.14 -6.67
CA ILE A 351 4.29 17.58 -7.88
C ILE A 351 4.80 18.94 -8.34
N GLU A 352 4.93 19.91 -7.43
CA GLU A 352 5.45 21.24 -7.73
C GLU A 352 6.89 21.20 -8.23
N GLN A 353 7.75 20.34 -7.67
CA GLN A 353 9.14 20.19 -8.11
C GLN A 353 9.23 19.61 -9.53
N VAL A 354 8.38 18.61 -9.87
CA VAL A 354 8.31 18.08 -11.23
C VAL A 354 7.84 19.17 -12.19
N ALA A 355 6.80 19.94 -11.85
CA ALA A 355 6.30 21.05 -12.67
C ALA A 355 7.37 22.13 -12.91
N GLN A 356 8.09 22.56 -11.86
CA GLN A 356 9.16 23.55 -12.00
C GLN A 356 10.32 23.07 -12.87
N ARG A 357 10.63 21.78 -12.84
CA ARG A 357 11.72 21.21 -13.63
C ARG A 357 11.37 21.10 -15.10
N ASP A 358 10.15 20.73 -15.42
CA ASP A 358 9.65 20.65 -16.79
C ASP A 358 9.77 22.01 -17.50
N LEU A 359 9.49 23.09 -16.78
CA LEU A 359 9.70 24.47 -17.26
C LEU A 359 11.18 24.80 -17.52
N LEU A 360 12.13 24.22 -16.76
CA LEU A 360 13.56 24.49 -16.91
C LEU A 360 14.21 23.64 -18.01
N THR A 361 13.70 22.43 -18.26
CA THR A 361 14.25 21.50 -19.25
C THR A 361 13.66 21.65 -20.64
N SER A 362 12.51 22.30 -20.80
CA SER A 362 11.87 22.55 -22.09
C SER A 362 12.74 23.30 -23.12
N GLY A 363 13.92 23.80 -22.70
CA GLY A 363 14.94 24.39 -23.57
C GLY A 363 16.15 23.50 -23.87
N MET A 364 16.32 22.34 -23.24
CA MET A 364 17.53 21.50 -23.33
C MET A 364 17.32 20.04 -23.74
N GLY A 365 16.13 19.59 -23.98
CA GLY A 365 15.78 18.22 -24.35
C GLY A 365 14.50 17.77 -23.66
N GLU A 366 13.82 16.78 -24.24
CA GLU A 366 12.63 16.19 -23.62
C GLU A 366 13.00 15.56 -22.27
N PRO A 367 12.17 15.78 -21.20
CA PRO A 367 12.37 15.12 -19.92
C PRO A 367 12.34 13.59 -20.11
N ASP A 368 13.26 12.88 -19.47
CA ASP A 368 13.24 11.40 -19.50
C ASP A 368 12.02 10.93 -18.67
N PRO A 369 10.95 10.41 -19.30
CA PRO A 369 9.73 9.99 -18.59
C PRO A 369 9.98 8.82 -17.63
N GLN A 370 11.14 8.16 -17.71
CA GLN A 370 11.52 7.09 -16.80
C GLN A 370 11.94 7.61 -15.42
N LEU A 371 12.31 8.89 -15.31
CA LEU A 371 12.79 9.47 -14.05
C LEU A 371 11.69 9.85 -13.06
N THR A 372 10.43 9.78 -13.47
CA THR A 372 9.26 10.12 -12.65
C THR A 372 8.20 9.03 -12.67
N LYS A 373 8.53 7.88 -13.26
CA LYS A 373 7.61 6.75 -13.35
C LYS A 373 7.19 6.24 -11.98
N GLY A 374 8.15 6.05 -11.07
CA GLY A 374 7.88 5.58 -9.71
C GLY A 374 7.03 6.57 -8.90
N LEU A 375 7.30 7.87 -9.03
CA LEU A 375 6.47 8.89 -8.39
C LEU A 375 5.04 8.88 -8.94
N ASN A 376 4.88 8.79 -10.25
CA ASN A 376 3.58 8.71 -10.91
C ASN A 376 2.77 7.50 -10.38
N GLN A 377 3.40 6.34 -10.30
CA GLN A 377 2.81 5.12 -9.75
C GLN A 377 2.44 5.28 -8.27
N LEU A 378 3.33 5.85 -7.46
CA LEU A 378 3.11 6.10 -6.04
C LEU A 378 1.89 7.01 -5.81
N LEU A 379 1.83 8.15 -6.50
CA LEU A 379 0.72 9.10 -6.37
C LEU A 379 -0.60 8.47 -6.78
N GLY A 380 -0.62 7.72 -7.89
CA GLY A 380 -1.80 6.98 -8.34
C GLY A 380 -2.26 5.95 -7.31
N ALA A 381 -1.36 5.13 -6.77
CA ALA A 381 -1.68 4.15 -5.74
C ALA A 381 -2.16 4.81 -4.43
N ALA A 382 -1.51 5.88 -4.00
CA ALA A 382 -1.86 6.62 -2.80
C ALA A 382 -3.24 7.28 -2.88
N ALA A 383 -3.58 7.87 -4.03
CA ALA A 383 -4.86 8.54 -4.24
C ALA A 383 -6.04 7.57 -4.43
N THR A 384 -5.76 6.40 -5.02
CA THR A 384 -6.82 5.44 -5.36
C THR A 384 -6.97 4.30 -4.35
N GLY A 385 -5.93 4.00 -3.56
CA GLY A 385 -5.88 2.80 -2.73
C GLY A 385 -5.71 1.51 -3.54
N LEU A 386 -5.33 1.59 -4.82
CA LEU A 386 -5.20 0.47 -5.74
C LEU A 386 -3.73 0.21 -6.07
N VAL A 387 -3.39 -1.07 -6.21
CA VAL A 387 -2.08 -1.47 -6.75
C VAL A 387 -1.97 -1.05 -8.21
N GLU A 388 -0.78 -0.64 -8.65
CA GLU A 388 -0.50 -0.30 -10.04
C GLU A 388 -1.01 -1.37 -11.01
N GLY A 389 -1.58 -0.94 -12.13
CA GLY A 389 -2.16 -1.81 -13.16
C GLY A 389 -3.53 -2.39 -12.81
N THR A 390 -4.05 -2.12 -11.61
CA THR A 390 -5.44 -2.41 -11.29
C THR A 390 -6.34 -1.39 -12.00
N ASP A 391 -7.32 -1.88 -12.74
CA ASP A 391 -8.31 -1.02 -13.38
C ASP A 391 -9.19 -0.34 -12.31
N PRO A 392 -9.11 1.00 -12.16
CA PRO A 392 -9.88 1.73 -11.14
C PRO A 392 -11.39 1.59 -11.33
N THR A 393 -11.83 1.21 -12.52
CA THR A 393 -13.26 1.10 -12.87
C THR A 393 -13.90 -0.21 -12.42
N THR A 394 -13.11 -1.22 -12.14
CA THR A 394 -13.57 -2.55 -11.72
C THR A 394 -13.57 -2.75 -10.21
N HIS A 395 -13.03 -1.78 -9.45
CA HIS A 395 -12.84 -1.92 -8.01
C HIS A 395 -14.10 -1.48 -7.24
N ALA A 396 -14.59 -2.39 -6.38
CA ALA A 396 -15.83 -2.15 -5.61
C ALA A 396 -15.61 -1.54 -4.21
N ALA A 397 -14.35 -1.46 -3.74
CA ALA A 397 -14.07 -0.91 -2.42
C ALA A 397 -13.98 0.63 -2.46
N PRO A 398 -14.69 1.34 -1.58
CA PRO A 398 -14.56 2.79 -1.49
C PRO A 398 -13.16 3.19 -1.02
N PRO A 399 -12.61 4.30 -1.54
CA PRO A 399 -11.34 4.84 -1.06
C PRO A 399 -11.45 5.28 0.41
N SER A 400 -10.36 5.18 1.15
CA SER A 400 -10.28 5.69 2.52
C SER A 400 -10.30 7.22 2.56
N ALA A 401 -10.55 7.81 3.72
CA ALA A 401 -10.47 9.25 3.92
C ALA A 401 -9.07 9.79 3.55
N LYS A 402 -8.01 9.05 3.84
CA LYS A 402 -6.64 9.40 3.48
C LYS A 402 -6.42 9.41 1.98
N ASN A 403 -6.90 8.38 1.27
CA ASN A 403 -6.83 8.36 -0.20
C ASN A 403 -7.55 9.56 -0.81
N ALA A 404 -8.74 9.92 -0.29
CA ALA A 404 -9.49 11.08 -0.74
C ALA A 404 -8.75 12.42 -0.51
N GLN A 405 -8.08 12.58 0.63
CA GLN A 405 -7.25 13.76 0.89
C GLN A 405 -6.08 13.87 -0.10
N ILE A 406 -5.39 12.75 -0.39
CA ILE A 406 -4.30 12.72 -1.37
C ILE A 406 -4.83 12.99 -2.78
N ALA A 407 -5.96 12.38 -3.15
CA ALA A 407 -6.65 12.63 -4.41
C ALA A 407 -7.01 14.11 -4.55
N GLN A 408 -7.50 14.75 -3.48
CA GLN A 408 -7.81 16.18 -3.47
C GLN A 408 -6.58 17.04 -3.80
N ILE A 409 -5.40 16.71 -3.27
CA ILE A 409 -4.16 17.43 -3.58
C ILE A 409 -3.84 17.35 -5.08
N ILE A 410 -3.95 16.15 -5.67
CA ILE A 410 -3.71 15.95 -7.11
C ILE A 410 -4.70 16.76 -7.94
N ILE A 411 -5.98 16.72 -7.60
CA ILE A 411 -7.05 17.44 -8.27
C ILE A 411 -6.89 18.96 -8.13
N ASP A 412 -6.57 19.44 -6.93
CA ASP A 412 -6.34 20.88 -6.69
C ASP A 412 -5.14 21.38 -7.51
N GLN A 413 -4.08 20.59 -7.62
CA GLN A 413 -2.92 20.95 -8.42
C GLN A 413 -3.24 20.97 -9.92
N ALA A 414 -4.04 20.02 -10.41
CA ALA A 414 -4.45 19.95 -11.81
C ALA A 414 -5.39 21.11 -12.22
N ALA A 415 -6.15 21.66 -11.27
CA ALA A 415 -7.04 22.80 -11.50
C ALA A 415 -6.34 24.16 -11.42
N THR A 416 -5.00 24.22 -11.28
CA THR A 416 -4.26 25.49 -11.28
C THR A 416 -3.99 25.98 -12.71
N ASP A 417 -3.79 27.28 -12.88
CA ASP A 417 -3.40 27.88 -14.17
C ASP A 417 -2.05 27.34 -14.71
N GLU A 418 -1.21 26.81 -13.83
CA GLU A 418 0.08 26.19 -14.20
C GLU A 418 -0.10 24.80 -14.81
N GLY A 419 -1.26 24.15 -14.60
CA GLY A 419 -1.58 22.81 -15.05
C GLY A 419 -0.87 21.72 -14.25
N PHE A 420 -1.02 20.47 -14.70
CA PHE A 420 -0.43 19.31 -14.05
C PHE A 420 0.81 18.81 -14.83
N PRO A 421 1.88 18.36 -14.17
CA PRO A 421 3.09 17.94 -14.86
C PRO A 421 2.84 16.75 -15.80
N PRO A 422 3.18 16.83 -17.10
CA PRO A 422 2.97 15.76 -18.07
C PRO A 422 3.50 14.38 -17.62
N PRO A 423 4.68 14.27 -16.98
CA PRO A 423 5.19 12.99 -16.51
C PRO A 423 4.34 12.32 -15.42
N LEU A 424 3.41 13.04 -14.79
CA LEU A 424 2.49 12.54 -13.75
C LEU A 424 1.05 12.35 -14.26
N ALA A 425 0.82 12.46 -15.55
CA ALA A 425 -0.51 12.40 -16.15
C ALA A 425 -1.28 11.10 -15.84
N GLN A 426 -0.61 9.96 -15.73
CA GLN A 426 -1.24 8.70 -15.38
C GLN A 426 -1.83 8.71 -13.96
N ALA A 427 -1.12 9.33 -12.98
CA ALA A 427 -1.65 9.49 -11.62
C ALA A 427 -2.93 10.35 -11.61
N LEU A 428 -2.94 11.45 -12.40
CA LEU A 428 -4.13 12.27 -12.56
C LEU A 428 -5.27 11.48 -13.20
N GLY A 429 -4.99 10.74 -14.28
CA GLY A 429 -5.97 9.90 -14.96
C GLY A 429 -6.58 8.84 -14.05
N ASN A 430 -5.76 8.09 -13.31
CA ASN A 430 -6.21 7.08 -12.36
C ASN A 430 -7.06 7.69 -11.23
N THR A 431 -6.62 8.83 -10.67
CA THR A 431 -7.36 9.56 -9.64
C THR A 431 -8.72 10.00 -10.18
N THR A 432 -8.76 10.67 -11.33
CA THR A 432 -10.00 11.14 -11.93
C THR A 432 -10.94 9.98 -12.24
N ALA A 433 -10.43 8.88 -12.81
CA ALA A 433 -11.23 7.71 -13.18
C ALA A 433 -11.89 7.04 -11.96
N LEU A 434 -11.21 6.93 -10.82
CA LEU A 434 -11.82 6.40 -9.61
C LEU A 434 -12.94 7.31 -9.06
N TYR A 435 -12.73 8.63 -9.09
CA TYR A 435 -13.67 9.60 -8.54
C TYR A 435 -14.69 10.15 -9.56
N LEU A 436 -14.89 9.49 -10.69
CA LEU A 436 -15.84 9.91 -11.73
C LEU A 436 -17.25 10.14 -11.21
N GLY A 437 -17.67 9.42 -10.15
CA GLY A 437 -18.93 9.68 -9.47
C GLY A 437 -19.04 11.13 -8.99
N ASN A 438 -17.98 11.68 -8.38
CA ASN A 438 -17.92 13.08 -7.92
C ASN A 438 -17.98 14.06 -9.10
N PHE A 439 -17.27 13.80 -10.20
CA PHE A 439 -17.31 14.64 -11.40
C PHE A 439 -18.70 14.66 -12.02
N ASN A 440 -19.32 13.50 -12.22
CA ASN A 440 -20.67 13.41 -12.77
C ASN A 440 -21.71 14.08 -11.88
N ASP A 441 -21.59 13.95 -10.54
CA ASP A 441 -22.47 14.61 -9.57
C ASP A 441 -22.33 16.13 -9.64
N THR A 442 -21.09 16.63 -9.66
CA THR A 442 -20.80 18.07 -9.70
C THR A 442 -21.26 18.74 -11.00
N LEU A 443 -21.10 18.05 -12.13
CA LEU A 443 -21.45 18.63 -13.43
C LEU A 443 -22.96 18.67 -13.68
N ASN A 444 -23.70 17.64 -13.30
CA ASN A 444 -25.13 17.54 -13.67
C ASN A 444 -26.06 16.95 -12.58
N GLY A 445 -25.60 16.82 -11.34
CA GLY A 445 -26.36 16.16 -10.29
C GLY A 445 -26.36 14.64 -10.47
N GLY A 446 -25.49 13.95 -9.76
CA GLY A 446 -25.28 12.51 -9.87
C GLY A 446 -26.51 11.70 -9.48
N VAL A 447 -26.66 10.55 -10.12
CA VAL A 447 -27.75 9.59 -9.88
C VAL A 447 -27.26 8.41 -9.04
N VAL A 448 -25.95 8.18 -8.98
CA VAL A 448 -25.32 7.09 -8.24
C VAL A 448 -24.69 7.65 -6.98
N PRO A 449 -24.81 6.95 -5.84
CA PRO A 449 -24.17 7.36 -4.60
C PRO A 449 -22.68 7.60 -4.81
N VAL A 450 -22.21 8.77 -4.38
CA VAL A 450 -20.78 9.11 -4.33
C VAL A 450 -20.16 8.38 -3.14
N PHE A 451 -18.85 8.18 -3.16
CA PHE A 451 -18.16 7.62 -2.01
C PHE A 451 -18.38 8.47 -0.74
N GLU A 452 -18.41 7.84 0.44
CA GLU A 452 -18.50 8.54 1.73
C GLU A 452 -17.42 9.61 1.87
N HIS A 453 -16.21 9.33 1.33
CA HIS A 453 -15.10 10.25 1.24
C HIS A 453 -14.94 10.71 -0.22
N GLY A 454 -15.69 11.73 -0.60
CA GLY A 454 -15.64 12.33 -1.94
C GLY A 454 -14.64 13.49 -2.04
N LEU A 455 -14.49 14.00 -3.27
CA LEU A 455 -13.68 15.18 -3.56
C LEU A 455 -14.51 16.45 -3.37
N ASP A 456 -13.85 17.53 -2.93
CA ASP A 456 -14.42 18.89 -2.92
C ASP A 456 -14.25 19.51 -4.32
N LEU A 457 -15.28 19.39 -5.14
CA LEU A 457 -15.32 19.85 -6.51
C LEU A 457 -16.46 20.86 -6.69
N ASP A 458 -16.17 21.99 -7.31
CA ASP A 458 -17.18 22.82 -7.97
C ASP A 458 -17.14 22.58 -9.50
N HIS A 459 -18.12 23.15 -10.22
CA HIS A 459 -18.25 22.94 -11.66
C HIS A 459 -17.01 23.42 -12.43
N SER A 460 -16.42 24.58 -12.06
CA SER A 460 -15.25 25.12 -12.75
C SER A 460 -14.05 24.18 -12.55
N LYS A 461 -13.76 23.80 -11.31
CA LYS A 461 -12.66 22.89 -10.97
C LYS A 461 -12.84 21.53 -11.69
N ALA A 462 -14.05 21.00 -11.74
CA ALA A 462 -14.31 19.74 -12.45
C ALA A 462 -13.98 19.85 -13.95
N VAL A 463 -14.36 20.95 -14.58
CA VAL A 463 -14.05 21.22 -16.00
C VAL A 463 -12.53 21.38 -16.18
N ASP A 464 -11.86 22.21 -15.36
CA ASP A 464 -10.42 22.47 -15.46
C ASP A 464 -9.61 21.17 -15.36
N VAL A 465 -10.00 20.27 -14.43
CA VAL A 465 -9.34 18.95 -14.25
C VAL A 465 -9.60 18.03 -15.44
N LEU A 466 -10.80 18.03 -16.01
CA LEU A 466 -11.10 17.24 -17.21
C LEU A 466 -10.36 17.77 -18.44
N GLU A 467 -10.23 19.09 -18.57
CA GLU A 467 -9.41 19.71 -19.59
C GLU A 467 -7.94 19.30 -19.43
N GLU A 468 -7.42 19.30 -18.19
CA GLU A 468 -6.06 18.85 -17.93
C GLU A 468 -5.85 17.38 -18.32
N ASN A 469 -6.79 16.50 -17.96
CA ASN A 469 -6.76 15.09 -18.38
C ASN A 469 -6.82 14.93 -19.91
N GLY A 470 -7.54 15.80 -20.62
CA GLY A 470 -7.64 15.77 -22.07
C GLY A 470 -6.33 16.10 -22.80
N LYS A 471 -5.42 16.86 -22.18
CA LYS A 471 -4.13 17.24 -22.79
C LYS A 471 -3.23 16.03 -23.04
N TYR A 472 -3.26 15.02 -22.17
CA TYR A 472 -2.33 13.89 -22.19
C TYR A 472 -3.05 12.61 -22.64
N GLU A 473 -2.49 11.92 -23.64
CA GLU A 473 -3.10 10.72 -24.24
C GLU A 473 -3.35 9.62 -23.19
N GLU A 474 -2.37 9.36 -22.32
CA GLU A 474 -2.47 8.33 -21.30
C GLU A 474 -3.59 8.63 -20.29
N SER A 475 -3.64 9.85 -19.76
CA SER A 475 -4.68 10.28 -18.84
C SER A 475 -6.07 10.29 -19.50
N PHE A 476 -6.16 10.82 -20.73
CA PHE A 476 -7.38 10.81 -21.53
C PHE A 476 -7.95 9.40 -21.69
N ASP A 477 -7.12 8.44 -22.07
CA ASP A 477 -7.57 7.05 -22.29
C ASP A 477 -8.07 6.39 -21.00
N ILE A 478 -7.39 6.63 -19.87
CA ILE A 478 -7.78 6.12 -18.55
C ILE A 478 -9.15 6.68 -18.15
N VAL A 479 -9.32 8.00 -18.20
CA VAL A 479 -10.57 8.65 -17.78
C VAL A 479 -11.71 8.30 -18.73
N ARG A 480 -11.46 8.23 -20.03
CA ARG A 480 -12.44 7.80 -21.02
C ARG A 480 -12.93 6.37 -20.76
N GLN A 481 -12.03 5.43 -20.51
CA GLN A 481 -12.39 4.05 -20.15
C GLN A 481 -13.16 4.00 -18.83
N GLY A 482 -12.73 4.78 -17.85
CA GLY A 482 -13.41 4.96 -16.58
C GLY A 482 -14.85 5.45 -16.77
N GLN A 483 -15.06 6.47 -17.60
CA GLN A 483 -16.39 7.01 -17.84
C GLN A 483 -17.32 6.01 -18.54
N ILE A 484 -16.80 5.20 -19.45
CA ILE A 484 -17.58 4.13 -20.08
C ILE A 484 -18.04 3.10 -19.04
N ALA A 485 -17.12 2.68 -18.16
CA ALA A 485 -17.42 1.72 -17.10
C ALA A 485 -18.39 2.30 -16.06
N TYR A 486 -18.20 3.56 -15.65
CA TYR A 486 -19.10 4.29 -14.76
C TYR A 486 -20.50 4.40 -15.33
N ALA A 487 -20.65 4.78 -16.60
CA ALA A 487 -21.93 4.83 -17.28
C ALA A 487 -22.62 3.46 -17.29
N GLY A 488 -21.87 2.38 -17.60
CA GLY A 488 -22.39 1.01 -17.57
C GLY A 488 -22.88 0.59 -16.17
N ALA A 489 -22.11 0.90 -15.12
CA ALA A 489 -22.50 0.64 -13.75
C ALA A 489 -23.72 1.46 -13.33
N THR A 490 -23.79 2.75 -13.69
CA THR A 490 -24.92 3.64 -13.44
C THR A 490 -26.21 3.10 -14.06
N PHE A 491 -26.17 2.71 -15.33
CA PHE A 491 -27.34 2.11 -15.98
C PHE A 491 -27.75 0.78 -15.34
N THR A 492 -26.81 -0.05 -14.96
CA THR A 492 -27.10 -1.31 -14.25
C THR A 492 -27.79 -1.04 -12.90
N TYR A 493 -27.29 -0.06 -12.14
CA TYR A 493 -27.89 0.36 -10.88
C TYR A 493 -29.31 0.90 -11.09
N LEU A 494 -29.53 1.82 -12.03
CA LEU A 494 -30.83 2.40 -12.34
C LEU A 494 -31.88 1.37 -12.81
N LEU A 495 -31.43 0.23 -13.32
CA LEU A 495 -32.30 -0.86 -13.78
C LEU A 495 -32.46 -1.97 -12.71
N SER A 496 -31.80 -1.85 -11.56
CA SER A 496 -31.95 -2.80 -10.48
C SER A 496 -33.25 -2.54 -9.69
N ASP A 497 -33.73 -3.56 -8.99
CA ASP A 497 -34.89 -3.44 -8.08
C ASP A 497 -34.54 -2.68 -6.76
N GLU A 498 -33.28 -2.21 -6.64
CA GLU A 498 -32.78 -1.50 -5.45
C GLU A 498 -33.10 0.00 -5.47
N VAL A 499 -33.49 0.55 -6.63
CA VAL A 499 -33.75 1.98 -6.81
C VAL A 499 -35.24 2.28 -6.68
N GLU A 500 -35.64 2.94 -5.61
CA GLU A 500 -36.98 3.52 -5.45
C GLU A 500 -36.97 4.96 -6.01
N PHE A 501 -37.67 5.20 -7.10
CA PHE A 501 -37.83 6.54 -7.67
C PHE A 501 -39.06 7.24 -7.03
N GLU A 502 -38.82 8.22 -6.17
CA GLU A 502 -39.90 8.94 -5.48
C GLU A 502 -40.66 9.92 -6.43
N GLU A 503 -39.95 10.64 -7.31
CA GLU A 503 -40.54 11.66 -8.19
C GLU A 503 -40.06 11.59 -9.66
N ALA A 504 -38.95 10.88 -9.96
CA ALA A 504 -38.38 10.74 -11.30
C ALA A 504 -38.73 9.39 -11.95
N THR A 505 -38.80 9.33 -13.26
CA THR A 505 -38.92 8.03 -13.95
C THR A 505 -37.51 7.44 -14.19
N PRO A 506 -37.39 6.11 -14.39
CA PRO A 506 -36.12 5.51 -14.82
C PRO A 506 -35.53 6.16 -16.10
N ALA A 507 -36.39 6.66 -16.98
CA ALA A 507 -35.99 7.38 -18.19
C ALA A 507 -35.39 8.76 -17.87
N ASP A 508 -35.94 9.49 -16.89
CA ASP A 508 -35.39 10.79 -16.46
C ASP A 508 -34.01 10.60 -15.81
N ALA A 509 -33.87 9.57 -14.98
CA ALA A 509 -32.58 9.23 -14.35
C ALA A 509 -31.53 8.80 -15.40
N ALA A 510 -31.95 8.00 -16.40
CA ALA A 510 -31.07 7.61 -17.49
C ALA A 510 -30.63 8.80 -18.35
N ASN A 511 -31.54 9.75 -18.62
CA ASN A 511 -31.22 10.99 -19.33
C ASN A 511 -30.24 11.87 -18.56
N LEU A 512 -30.41 11.97 -17.22
CA LEU A 512 -29.50 12.73 -16.38
C LEU A 512 -28.08 12.11 -16.38
N ALA A 513 -28.00 10.79 -16.22
CA ALA A 513 -26.73 10.06 -16.30
C ALA A 513 -26.05 10.20 -17.66
N ALA A 514 -26.83 10.15 -18.75
CA ALA A 514 -26.31 10.34 -20.10
C ALA A 514 -25.77 11.76 -20.35
N ARG A 515 -26.43 12.78 -19.79
CA ARG A 515 -25.96 14.18 -19.88
C ARG A 515 -24.64 14.37 -19.15
N ALA A 516 -24.56 13.91 -17.90
CA ALA A 516 -23.35 14.02 -17.12
C ALA A 516 -22.16 13.31 -17.81
N GLY A 517 -22.40 12.08 -18.28
CA GLY A 517 -21.38 11.35 -19.04
C GLY A 517 -21.01 12.02 -20.37
N GLY A 518 -21.99 12.63 -21.05
CA GLY A 518 -21.75 13.39 -22.28
C GLY A 518 -20.91 14.64 -22.06
N GLU A 519 -21.10 15.34 -20.95
CA GLU A 519 -20.31 16.52 -20.60
C GLU A 519 -18.86 16.14 -20.26
N VAL A 520 -18.63 15.11 -19.41
CA VAL A 520 -17.29 14.59 -19.11
C VAL A 520 -16.55 14.24 -20.41
N ILE A 521 -17.16 13.46 -21.29
CA ILE A 521 -16.54 13.06 -22.56
C ILE A 521 -16.40 14.23 -23.52
N GLY A 522 -17.35 15.16 -23.52
CA GLY A 522 -17.29 16.36 -24.35
C GLY A 522 -16.09 17.22 -24.04
N VAL A 523 -15.86 17.52 -22.76
CA VAL A 523 -14.69 18.29 -22.30
C VAL A 523 -13.40 17.56 -22.64
N LEU A 524 -13.29 16.28 -22.26
CA LEU A 524 -12.09 15.47 -22.53
C LEU A 524 -11.73 15.39 -24.01
N THR A 525 -12.72 15.13 -24.89
CA THR A 525 -12.48 14.98 -26.34
C THR A 525 -12.20 16.31 -27.02
N SER A 526 -12.83 17.39 -26.58
CA SER A 526 -12.53 18.74 -27.09
C SER A 526 -11.07 19.10 -26.81
N THR A 527 -10.64 18.94 -25.56
CA THR A 527 -9.27 19.27 -25.17
C THR A 527 -8.25 18.35 -25.82
N ARG A 528 -8.54 17.04 -25.92
CA ARG A 528 -7.64 16.12 -26.65
C ARG A 528 -7.52 16.49 -28.13
N ALA A 529 -8.62 16.87 -28.77
CA ALA A 529 -8.60 17.32 -30.16
C ALA A 529 -7.73 18.58 -30.32
N ASP A 530 -7.84 19.55 -29.40
CA ASP A 530 -7.04 20.78 -29.43
C ASP A 530 -5.55 20.47 -29.17
N ALA A 531 -5.23 19.58 -28.22
CA ALA A 531 -3.84 19.17 -27.93
C ALA A 531 -3.21 18.49 -29.14
N VAL A 532 -3.89 17.52 -29.76
CA VAL A 532 -3.40 16.83 -30.96
C VAL A 532 -3.35 17.78 -32.15
N PHE A 533 -4.27 18.77 -32.26
CA PHE A 533 -4.21 19.79 -33.31
C PHE A 533 -3.00 20.71 -33.14
N ALA A 534 -2.60 20.98 -31.93
CA ALA A 534 -1.38 21.75 -31.66
C ALA A 534 -0.10 20.97 -32.05
N GLU A 535 -0.13 19.65 -31.95
CA GLU A 535 0.98 18.76 -32.31
C GLU A 535 1.06 18.49 -33.83
N GLU A 536 -0.08 18.35 -34.54
CA GLU A 536 -0.14 17.99 -35.97
C GLU A 536 -1.04 18.91 -36.79
N THR A 537 -0.50 19.71 -37.67
CA THR A 537 -1.23 20.76 -38.39
C THR A 537 -2.17 20.30 -39.51
N GLU A 538 -2.27 19.04 -39.91
CA GLU A 538 -3.02 18.67 -41.15
C GLU A 538 -3.97 17.44 -41.11
N GLY A 539 -4.15 16.69 -40.05
CA GLY A 539 -4.86 15.38 -40.10
C GLY A 539 -6.22 15.24 -39.38
N LEU A 540 -6.74 16.23 -38.70
CA LEU A 540 -7.47 16.04 -37.45
C LEU A 540 -9.01 16.06 -37.45
N ASN A 541 -9.65 16.63 -38.43
CA ASN A 541 -11.13 16.71 -38.47
C ASN A 541 -11.82 15.33 -38.52
N ASN A 542 -11.09 14.29 -38.91
CA ASN A 542 -11.62 12.92 -38.97
C ASN A 542 -11.38 12.13 -37.66
N GLY A 543 -10.43 12.52 -36.81
CA GLY A 543 -10.14 11.87 -35.54
C GLY A 543 -11.20 12.13 -34.48
N TYR A 544 -11.64 13.39 -34.35
CA TYR A 544 -12.66 13.82 -33.41
C TYR A 544 -13.99 13.08 -33.60
N LYS A 545 -14.48 13.03 -34.85
CA LYS A 545 -15.72 12.30 -35.18
C LYS A 545 -15.62 10.81 -34.87
N ARG A 546 -14.45 10.19 -35.07
CA ARG A 546 -14.24 8.77 -34.75
C ARG A 546 -14.20 8.51 -33.25
N LEU A 547 -13.61 9.39 -32.46
CA LEU A 547 -13.52 9.24 -30.99
C LEU A 547 -14.91 9.35 -30.34
N SER A 548 -15.70 10.36 -30.71
CA SER A 548 -17.06 10.53 -30.21
C SER A 548 -18.00 9.40 -30.66
N GLN A 549 -17.89 8.93 -31.91
CA GLN A 549 -18.64 7.78 -32.41
C GLN A 549 -18.23 6.48 -31.72
N HIS A 550 -16.93 6.27 -31.45
CA HIS A 550 -16.44 5.09 -30.76
C HIS A 550 -16.91 5.04 -29.30
N PHE A 551 -16.94 6.19 -28.60
CA PHE A 551 -17.51 6.29 -27.26
C PHE A 551 -18.97 5.89 -27.23
N LEU A 552 -19.80 6.51 -28.09
CA LEU A 552 -21.22 6.20 -28.19
C LEU A 552 -21.47 4.72 -28.53
N THR A 553 -20.69 4.16 -29.45
CA THR A 553 -20.80 2.74 -29.82
C THR A 553 -20.38 1.84 -28.64
N SER A 554 -19.31 2.18 -27.91
CA SER A 554 -18.85 1.39 -26.77
C SER A 554 -19.83 1.42 -25.60
N VAL A 555 -20.43 2.58 -25.28
CA VAL A 555 -21.49 2.69 -24.26
C VAL A 555 -22.72 1.90 -24.68
N THR A 556 -23.14 2.02 -25.95
CA THR A 556 -24.29 1.26 -26.46
C THR A 556 -24.03 -0.23 -26.49
N ASP A 557 -22.87 -0.69 -26.95
CA ASP A 557 -22.53 -2.12 -27.00
C ASP A 557 -22.38 -2.72 -25.58
N THR A 558 -21.81 -1.96 -24.62
CA THR A 558 -21.56 -2.46 -23.26
C THR A 558 -22.86 -2.51 -22.44
N THR A 559 -23.75 -1.52 -22.61
CA THR A 559 -24.98 -1.39 -21.81
C THR A 559 -26.19 -2.01 -22.48
N VAL A 560 -26.38 -1.78 -23.77
CA VAL A 560 -27.58 -2.17 -24.50
C VAL A 560 -27.56 -3.64 -24.96
N GLY A 561 -26.41 -4.17 -25.27
CA GLY A 561 -26.25 -5.60 -25.63
C GLY A 561 -26.55 -6.59 -24.49
N ARG A 562 -26.54 -6.14 -23.24
CA ARG A 562 -26.82 -6.98 -22.06
C ARG A 562 -28.26 -6.87 -21.52
N VAL A 563 -29.04 -5.88 -21.98
CA VAL A 563 -30.42 -5.65 -21.52
C VAL A 563 -31.37 -5.60 -22.70
N PRO A 564 -32.02 -6.72 -23.04
CA PRO A 564 -32.87 -6.82 -24.28
C PRO A 564 -34.06 -5.87 -24.35
N ALA A 565 -34.46 -5.25 -23.25
CA ALA A 565 -35.67 -4.41 -23.20
C ALA A 565 -35.45 -2.92 -23.56
N PHE A 566 -34.19 -2.44 -23.58
CA PHE A 566 -33.87 -1.01 -23.78
C PHE A 566 -33.24 -0.68 -25.15
N GLY A 567 -33.11 -1.65 -26.02
CA GLY A 567 -32.22 -1.63 -27.18
C GLY A 567 -32.50 -0.58 -28.28
N THR A 568 -33.61 0.13 -28.29
CA THR A 568 -33.91 1.03 -29.41
C THR A 568 -34.30 2.46 -29.04
N ALA A 569 -34.92 2.69 -27.88
CA ALA A 569 -35.40 4.03 -27.54
C ALA A 569 -34.28 4.90 -26.91
N ALA A 570 -33.55 4.39 -25.91
CA ALA A 570 -32.48 5.14 -25.23
C ALA A 570 -31.26 5.37 -26.14
N GLY A 571 -30.89 4.36 -26.94
CA GLY A 571 -29.81 4.50 -27.93
C GLY A 571 -30.11 5.55 -29.01
N ASN A 572 -31.36 5.65 -29.45
CA ASN A 572 -31.75 6.63 -30.45
C ASN A 572 -31.85 8.06 -29.87
N GLU A 573 -32.16 8.23 -28.60
CA GLU A 573 -32.15 9.55 -27.93
C GLU A 573 -30.73 10.05 -27.64
N MET A 574 -29.82 9.18 -27.22
CA MET A 574 -28.39 9.51 -27.08
C MET A 574 -27.77 9.95 -28.41
N ILE A 575 -28.12 9.27 -29.51
CA ILE A 575 -27.66 9.65 -30.85
C ILE A 575 -28.24 11.01 -31.26
N ARG A 576 -29.52 11.29 -30.98
CA ARG A 576 -30.17 12.58 -31.30
C ARG A 576 -29.64 13.74 -30.45
N ALA A 577 -29.30 13.50 -29.18
CA ALA A 577 -28.68 14.52 -28.33
C ALA A 577 -27.32 14.94 -28.87
N ASN A 578 -26.54 14.00 -29.41
CA ASN A 578 -25.22 14.27 -30.00
C ASN A 578 -25.31 14.91 -31.42
N GLU A 579 -26.40 14.69 -32.18
CA GLU A 579 -26.62 15.36 -33.47
C GLU A 579 -27.06 16.83 -33.30
N SER A 580 -27.47 17.22 -32.08
CA SER A 580 -27.92 18.59 -31.76
C SER A 580 -26.82 19.46 -31.12
N MET A 581 -25.63 18.91 -30.80
CA MET A 581 -24.40 19.63 -30.47
C MET A 581 -23.55 19.81 -31.73
#